data_11957c8fec16d1762673010e9074a9e1
#
_entry.id   11957c8fec16d1762673010e9074a9e1
#
_cell.length_a   1.000
_cell.length_b   1.000
_cell.length_c   1.000
_cell.angle_alpha   90.00
_cell.angle_beta   90.00
_cell.angle_gamma   90.00
#
_symmetry.space_group_name_H-M   'P 1'
#
loop_
_entity.id
_entity.type
_entity.pdbx_description
1 polymer ?
#
loop_
_entity_poly.entity_id
_entity_poly.type
_entity_poly.pdbx_seq_one_letter_code
_entity_poly.pdbx_strand_id
1 'polypeptide(L)'
;MIAEIRPADAPPGIAAIYADIQAASGVPMINLIWRHLASLPGVLEWAWTAVRPLVASEQMAAARQRIAHSAALPALTPRLRADWAAAGVDDAALPDLAKMMAAYVRGNLTNIVALTALRMRLDNPALPAAVPTPAPPPPRAAPLPPLPRIEALPPALAGTVRALAARHDGTGDGVIPSLYLALAPWPGLLAALPDWLGPLYEPEVLRRMRTRVVQSAEAEAQSLLPACSPTSSGVAAMRPALDRFTRLVIPDLIPICLALNGILPAA
;
A
#
# COMPACT_ATOMS: atom_id res chain seq x y z
N MET A 1 -16.23 7.49 6.33
CA MET A 1 -14.83 7.00 6.57
C MET A 1 -14.90 5.49 6.73
N ILE A 2 -13.95 4.74 6.15
CA ILE A 2 -13.93 3.28 6.31
C ILE A 2 -13.57 2.92 7.77
N ALA A 3 -14.26 1.92 8.35
CA ALA A 3 -13.94 1.43 9.68
C ALA A 3 -12.54 0.82 9.71
N GLU A 4 -11.75 1.10 10.73
CA GLU A 4 -10.41 0.56 10.91
C GLU A 4 -10.05 0.41 12.39
N ILE A 5 -9.17 -0.55 12.71
CA ILE A 5 -8.49 -0.62 14.01
C ILE A 5 -7.05 -0.16 13.79
N ARG A 6 -6.67 0.95 14.42
CA ARG A 6 -5.30 1.48 14.32
C ARG A 6 -4.34 0.71 15.23
N PRO A 7 -3.04 0.67 14.92
CA PRO A 7 -2.07 -0.04 15.77
C PRO A 7 -2.09 0.40 17.24
N ALA A 8 -2.30 1.69 17.50
CA ALA A 8 -2.38 2.22 18.87
C ALA A 8 -3.65 1.77 19.63
N ASP A 9 -4.72 1.42 18.92
CA ASP A 9 -6.01 1.04 19.45
C ASP A 9 -6.24 -0.50 19.39
N ALA A 10 -5.21 -1.26 18.93
CA ALA A 10 -5.36 -2.68 18.64
C ALA A 10 -5.37 -3.54 19.92
N PRO A 11 -6.39 -4.39 20.10
CA PRO A 11 -6.39 -5.42 21.15
C PRO A 11 -5.18 -6.37 20.99
N PRO A 12 -4.75 -7.06 22.07
CA PRO A 12 -3.53 -7.87 22.06
C PRO A 12 -3.43 -8.89 20.91
N GLY A 13 -4.53 -9.57 20.55
CA GLY A 13 -4.56 -10.52 19.43
C GLY A 13 -4.30 -9.85 18.07
N ILE A 14 -4.96 -8.71 17.82
CA ILE A 14 -4.75 -7.92 16.58
C ILE A 14 -3.35 -7.30 16.54
N ALA A 15 -2.86 -6.80 17.69
CA ALA A 15 -1.52 -6.25 17.80
C ALA A 15 -0.44 -7.30 17.48
N ALA A 16 -0.61 -8.54 17.91
CA ALA A 16 0.28 -9.65 17.59
C ALA A 16 0.32 -9.94 16.07
N ILE A 17 -0.85 -9.94 15.41
CA ILE A 17 -0.93 -10.13 13.96
C ILE A 17 -0.26 -8.94 13.24
N TYR A 18 -0.46 -7.71 13.68
CA TYR A 18 0.21 -6.54 13.11
C TYR A 18 1.73 -6.64 13.22
N ALA A 19 2.25 -7.08 14.36
CA ALA A 19 3.67 -7.31 14.54
C ALA A 19 4.22 -8.36 13.56
N ASP A 20 3.48 -9.46 13.34
CA ASP A 20 3.86 -10.50 12.37
C ASP A 20 3.77 -10.00 10.92
N ILE A 21 2.75 -9.19 10.56
CA ILE A 21 2.66 -8.53 9.25
C ILE A 21 3.91 -7.67 9.00
N GLN A 22 4.31 -6.86 9.97
CA GLN A 22 5.50 -6.01 9.87
C GLN A 22 6.78 -6.85 9.72
N ALA A 23 6.91 -7.90 10.51
CA ALA A 23 8.07 -8.78 10.48
C ALA A 23 8.19 -9.53 9.14
N ALA A 24 7.09 -10.09 8.64
CA ALA A 24 7.08 -10.86 7.40
C ALA A 24 7.25 -9.99 6.14
N SER A 25 6.60 -8.83 6.11
CA SER A 25 6.66 -7.92 4.96
C SER A 25 7.91 -7.02 4.93
N GLY A 26 8.53 -6.79 6.09
CA GLY A 26 9.65 -5.85 6.25
C GLY A 26 9.24 -4.40 6.09
N VAL A 27 7.98 -4.05 6.40
CA VAL A 27 7.48 -2.66 6.41
C VAL A 27 7.08 -2.24 7.81
N PRO A 28 7.37 -1.00 8.22
CA PRO A 28 7.15 -0.55 9.61
C PRO A 28 5.70 -0.12 9.89
N MET A 29 4.86 -0.01 8.85
CA MET A 29 3.48 0.43 9.00
C MET A 29 2.49 -0.69 8.68
N ILE A 30 1.27 -0.56 9.22
CA ILE A 30 0.13 -1.39 8.84
C ILE A 30 -0.73 -0.64 7.84
N ASN A 31 -0.78 -1.14 6.61
CA ASN A 31 -1.57 -0.53 5.53
C ASN A 31 -3.07 -0.55 5.88
N LEU A 32 -3.80 0.42 5.31
CA LEU A 32 -5.22 0.64 5.60
C LEU A 32 -6.08 -0.63 5.43
N ILE A 33 -5.79 -1.44 4.42
CA ILE A 33 -6.56 -2.67 4.19
C ILE A 33 -6.49 -3.62 5.39
N TRP A 34 -5.30 -3.84 5.97
CA TRP A 34 -5.17 -4.71 7.15
C TRP A 34 -5.88 -4.14 8.37
N ARG A 35 -5.81 -2.81 8.57
CA ARG A 35 -6.53 -2.12 9.65
C ARG A 35 -8.04 -2.19 9.46
N HIS A 36 -8.50 -2.15 8.20
CA HIS A 36 -9.92 -2.34 7.88
C HIS A 36 -10.35 -3.80 8.11
N LEU A 37 -9.59 -4.79 7.64
CA LEU A 37 -9.91 -6.20 7.89
C LEU A 37 -9.95 -6.52 9.40
N ALA A 38 -9.15 -5.85 10.21
CA ALA A 38 -9.17 -5.98 11.66
C ALA A 38 -10.48 -5.50 12.29
N SER A 39 -11.21 -4.59 11.65
CA SER A 39 -12.54 -4.14 12.13
C SER A 39 -13.65 -5.15 11.85
N LEU A 40 -13.38 -6.19 11.08
CA LEU A 40 -14.30 -7.25 10.76
C LEU A 40 -13.99 -8.49 11.63
N PRO A 41 -14.90 -8.98 12.47
CA PRO A 41 -14.62 -10.05 13.43
C PRO A 41 -14.03 -11.30 12.79
N GLY A 42 -12.82 -11.71 13.22
CA GLY A 42 -12.11 -12.92 12.76
C GLY A 42 -11.51 -12.84 11.36
N VAL A 43 -11.77 -11.76 10.62
CA VAL A 43 -11.36 -11.65 9.20
C VAL A 43 -9.86 -11.40 9.06
N LEU A 44 -9.26 -10.55 9.90
CA LEU A 44 -7.82 -10.28 9.84
C LEU A 44 -6.99 -11.55 10.07
N GLU A 45 -7.31 -12.30 11.13
CA GLU A 45 -6.60 -13.54 11.49
C GLU A 45 -6.61 -14.52 10.34
N TRP A 46 -7.78 -14.72 9.78
CA TRP A 46 -7.97 -15.63 8.69
C TRP A 46 -7.27 -15.15 7.41
N ALA A 47 -7.44 -13.89 7.02
CA ALA A 47 -6.80 -13.35 5.82
C ALA A 47 -5.28 -13.38 5.93
N TRP A 48 -4.73 -13.03 7.10
CA TRP A 48 -3.30 -13.06 7.31
C TRP A 48 -2.75 -14.49 7.29
N THR A 49 -3.39 -15.43 7.97
CA THR A 49 -3.00 -16.87 7.94
C THR A 49 -2.95 -17.38 6.51
N ALA A 50 -3.93 -17.01 5.67
CA ALA A 50 -4.00 -17.45 4.28
C ALA A 50 -2.84 -16.93 3.41
N VAL A 51 -2.39 -15.69 3.59
CA VAL A 51 -1.38 -15.07 2.72
C VAL A 51 0.02 -14.99 3.34
N ARG A 52 0.18 -15.22 4.63
CA ARG A 52 1.46 -15.11 5.31
C ARG A 52 2.58 -15.93 4.66
N PRO A 53 2.35 -17.23 4.27
CA PRO A 53 3.38 -18.01 3.59
C PRO A 53 3.84 -17.38 2.28
N LEU A 54 2.91 -16.80 1.51
CA LEU A 54 3.20 -16.08 0.28
C LEU A 54 4.01 -14.80 0.54
N VAL A 55 3.61 -14.00 1.54
CA VAL A 55 4.33 -12.75 1.89
C VAL A 55 5.76 -13.05 2.32
N ALA A 56 5.99 -14.14 3.03
CA ALA A 56 7.31 -14.58 3.50
C ALA A 56 8.07 -15.45 2.48
N SER A 57 7.68 -15.48 1.21
CA SER A 57 8.31 -16.33 0.19
C SER A 57 9.37 -15.60 -0.64
N GLU A 58 10.31 -16.37 -1.21
CA GLU A 58 11.29 -15.86 -2.16
C GLU A 58 10.62 -15.26 -3.41
N GLN A 59 9.52 -15.86 -3.86
CA GLN A 59 8.79 -15.44 -5.05
C GLN A 59 8.19 -14.04 -4.91
N MET A 60 7.86 -13.61 -3.68
CA MET A 60 7.31 -12.27 -3.42
C MET A 60 8.24 -11.14 -3.87
N ALA A 61 9.55 -11.32 -3.73
CA ALA A 61 10.53 -10.29 -4.15
C ALA A 61 10.49 -10.08 -5.67
N ALA A 62 10.49 -11.16 -6.44
CA ALA A 62 10.42 -11.11 -7.90
C ALA A 62 9.07 -10.55 -8.38
N ALA A 63 7.95 -10.95 -7.76
CA ALA A 63 6.63 -10.44 -8.10
C ALA A 63 6.54 -8.91 -7.90
N ARG A 64 7.06 -8.38 -6.78
CA ARG A 64 7.13 -6.93 -6.55
C ARG A 64 7.89 -6.19 -7.65
N GLN A 65 9.05 -6.73 -8.07
CA GLN A 65 9.86 -6.11 -9.13
C GLN A 65 9.12 -6.08 -10.46
N ARG A 66 8.46 -7.18 -10.86
CA ARG A 66 7.71 -7.25 -12.11
C ARG A 66 6.52 -6.27 -12.11
N ILE A 67 5.77 -6.16 -11.00
CA ILE A 67 4.66 -5.21 -10.90
C ILE A 67 5.18 -3.76 -10.93
N ALA A 68 6.26 -3.44 -10.22
CA ALA A 68 6.84 -2.10 -10.26
C ALA A 68 7.25 -1.71 -11.68
N HIS A 69 7.86 -2.65 -12.42
CA HIS A 69 8.23 -2.43 -13.83
C HIS A 69 7.00 -2.27 -14.74
N SER A 70 5.94 -3.04 -14.51
CA SER A 70 4.71 -2.99 -15.33
C SER A 70 3.94 -1.68 -15.20
N ALA A 71 4.15 -0.91 -14.12
CA ALA A 71 3.53 0.38 -13.92
C ALA A 71 3.86 1.37 -15.05
N ALA A 72 5.04 1.21 -15.71
CA ALA A 72 5.46 1.99 -16.88
C ALA A 72 5.24 3.50 -16.67
N LEU A 73 5.90 4.04 -15.63
CA LEU A 73 5.78 5.45 -15.25
C LEU A 73 6.11 6.38 -16.43
N PRO A 74 5.37 7.49 -16.60
CA PRO A 74 5.79 8.53 -17.53
C PRO A 74 7.12 9.15 -17.08
N ALA A 75 7.86 9.73 -18.01
CA ALA A 75 9.04 10.52 -17.66
C ALA A 75 8.61 11.71 -16.78
N LEU A 76 9.21 11.82 -15.60
CA LEU A 76 8.99 12.94 -14.69
C LEU A 76 10.24 13.82 -14.67
N THR A 77 10.03 15.11 -14.49
CA THR A 77 11.15 16.05 -14.32
C THR A 77 11.82 15.81 -12.97
N PRO A 78 13.12 15.52 -12.92
CA PRO A 78 13.86 15.45 -11.67
C PRO A 78 13.72 16.74 -10.86
N ARG A 79 13.65 16.63 -9.54
CA ARG A 79 13.54 17.78 -8.63
C ARG A 79 14.88 18.04 -7.97
N LEU A 80 15.29 19.32 -8.01
CA LEU A 80 16.51 19.76 -7.34
C LEU A 80 16.29 19.82 -5.82
N ARG A 81 17.35 19.75 -5.03
CA ARG A 81 17.26 19.91 -3.56
C ARG A 81 16.56 21.22 -3.16
N ALA A 82 16.77 22.29 -3.93
CA ALA A 82 16.09 23.57 -3.72
C ALA A 82 14.57 23.47 -3.86
N ASP A 83 14.05 22.64 -4.78
CA ASP A 83 12.61 22.43 -4.94
C ASP A 83 12.03 21.73 -3.71
N TRP A 84 12.75 20.74 -3.16
CA TRP A 84 12.35 20.04 -1.94
C TRP A 84 12.35 20.97 -0.74
N ALA A 85 13.39 21.79 -0.58
CA ALA A 85 13.47 22.80 0.47
C ALA A 85 12.32 23.82 0.37
N ALA A 86 12.00 24.29 -0.84
CA ALA A 86 10.85 25.17 -1.09
C ALA A 86 9.51 24.51 -0.75
N ALA A 87 9.40 23.21 -0.89
CA ALA A 87 8.25 22.40 -0.49
C ALA A 87 8.24 22.05 1.02
N GLY A 88 9.18 22.56 1.79
CA GLY A 88 9.29 22.35 3.24
C GLY A 88 9.96 21.04 3.64
N VAL A 89 10.69 20.40 2.73
CA VAL A 89 11.49 19.20 2.98
C VAL A 89 12.96 19.60 2.94
N ASP A 90 13.55 19.85 4.08
CA ASP A 90 14.98 20.17 4.19
C ASP A 90 15.86 18.91 4.04
N ASP A 91 17.17 19.13 3.92
CA ASP A 91 18.14 18.03 3.76
C ASP A 91 18.14 17.05 4.95
N ALA A 92 17.78 17.50 6.15
CA ALA A 92 17.71 16.63 7.32
C ALA A 92 16.49 15.69 7.27
N ALA A 93 15.39 16.12 6.67
CA ALA A 93 14.17 15.34 6.53
C ALA A 93 14.20 14.34 5.36
N LEU A 94 15.01 14.59 4.33
CA LEU A 94 15.07 13.75 3.11
C LEU A 94 15.35 12.27 3.40
N PRO A 95 16.29 11.86 4.29
CA PRO A 95 16.52 10.46 4.58
C PRO A 95 15.32 9.74 5.18
N ASP A 96 14.54 10.41 6.03
CA ASP A 96 13.36 9.82 6.65
C ASP A 96 12.19 9.75 5.69
N LEU A 97 12.03 10.76 4.84
CA LEU A 97 11.07 10.73 3.72
C LEU A 97 11.41 9.58 2.77
N ALA A 98 12.67 9.39 2.40
CA ALA A 98 13.11 8.30 1.52
C ALA A 98 12.81 6.92 2.14
N LYS A 99 13.12 6.70 3.42
CA LYS A 99 12.76 5.46 4.14
C LYS A 99 11.25 5.23 4.14
N MET A 100 10.47 6.27 4.40
CA MET A 100 9.02 6.20 4.38
C MET A 100 8.50 5.84 2.98
N MET A 101 8.98 6.49 1.93
CA MET A 101 8.56 6.20 0.56
C MET A 101 8.93 4.78 0.13
N ALA A 102 10.13 4.31 0.46
CA ALA A 102 10.54 2.92 0.22
C ALA A 102 9.61 1.92 0.93
N ALA A 103 9.18 2.22 2.17
CA ALA A 103 8.23 1.41 2.90
C ALA A 103 6.84 1.39 2.23
N TYR A 104 6.34 2.53 1.75
CA TYR A 104 5.08 2.59 1.01
C TYR A 104 5.13 1.83 -0.31
N VAL A 105 6.22 1.97 -1.08
CA VAL A 105 6.44 1.19 -2.30
C VAL A 105 6.42 -0.30 -1.99
N ARG A 106 7.25 -0.75 -1.04
CA ARG A 106 7.33 -2.16 -0.66
C ARG A 106 6.00 -2.70 -0.15
N GLY A 107 5.33 -1.97 0.74
CA GLY A 107 4.06 -2.37 1.34
C GLY A 107 2.94 -2.50 0.32
N ASN A 108 2.77 -1.51 -0.56
CA ASN A 108 1.73 -1.55 -1.59
C ASN A 108 1.98 -2.67 -2.62
N LEU A 109 3.23 -2.87 -3.05
CA LEU A 109 3.58 -3.97 -3.96
C LEU A 109 3.39 -5.35 -3.32
N THR A 110 3.72 -5.52 -2.04
CA THR A 110 3.46 -6.77 -1.32
C THR A 110 1.95 -7.02 -1.18
N ASN A 111 1.21 -6.00 -0.80
CA ASN A 111 -0.23 -6.13 -0.58
C ASN A 111 -1.00 -6.41 -1.87
N ILE A 112 -0.64 -5.76 -2.99
CA ILE A 112 -1.35 -6.02 -4.25
C ILE A 112 -1.20 -7.49 -4.68
N VAL A 113 -0.01 -8.08 -4.55
CA VAL A 113 0.20 -9.50 -4.86
C VAL A 113 -0.59 -10.40 -3.90
N ALA A 114 -0.37 -10.22 -2.60
CA ALA A 114 -0.93 -11.09 -1.58
C ALA A 114 -2.48 -11.06 -1.55
N LEU A 115 -3.06 -9.86 -1.61
CA LEU A 115 -4.50 -9.68 -1.56
C LEU A 115 -5.18 -10.07 -2.88
N THR A 116 -4.52 -9.90 -4.03
CA THR A 116 -5.03 -10.42 -5.31
C THR A 116 -5.02 -11.94 -5.31
N ALA A 117 -3.95 -12.58 -4.82
CA ALA A 117 -3.90 -14.03 -4.68
C ALA A 117 -5.00 -14.52 -3.72
N LEU A 118 -5.21 -13.85 -2.60
CA LEU A 118 -6.29 -14.16 -1.67
C LEU A 118 -7.66 -14.05 -2.35
N ARG A 119 -7.94 -12.94 -3.05
CA ARG A 119 -9.18 -12.73 -3.79
C ARG A 119 -9.45 -13.84 -4.80
N MET A 120 -8.45 -14.19 -5.60
CA MET A 120 -8.56 -15.26 -6.59
C MET A 120 -8.68 -16.64 -5.95
N ARG A 121 -8.06 -16.85 -4.78
CA ARG A 121 -8.20 -18.10 -4.02
C ARG A 121 -9.62 -18.32 -3.52
N LEU A 122 -10.33 -17.26 -3.18
CA LEU A 122 -11.76 -17.34 -2.82
C LEU A 122 -12.64 -17.85 -3.96
N ASP A 123 -12.26 -17.55 -5.21
CA ASP A 123 -12.97 -18.04 -6.39
C ASP A 123 -12.58 -19.49 -6.75
N ASN A 124 -11.46 -19.98 -6.21
CA ASN A 124 -10.89 -21.29 -6.52
C ASN A 124 -10.54 -22.08 -5.24
N PRO A 125 -11.49 -22.35 -4.35
CA PRO A 125 -11.22 -22.97 -3.04
C PRO A 125 -10.67 -24.40 -3.15
N ALA A 126 -10.98 -25.11 -4.21
CA ALA A 126 -10.58 -26.50 -4.42
C ALA A 126 -9.14 -26.68 -4.95
N LEU A 127 -8.43 -25.59 -5.30
CA LEU A 127 -7.04 -25.69 -5.74
C LEU A 127 -6.18 -26.33 -4.64
N PRO A 128 -5.26 -27.24 -4.98
CA PRO A 128 -4.32 -27.77 -3.99
C PRO A 128 -3.44 -26.64 -3.44
N ALA A 129 -3.13 -26.71 -2.15
CA ALA A 129 -2.16 -25.83 -1.52
C ALA A 129 -0.75 -26.35 -1.76
N ALA A 130 0.21 -25.44 -1.95
CA ALA A 130 1.63 -25.74 -1.99
C ALA A 130 2.36 -24.85 -0.98
N VAL A 131 3.40 -25.39 -0.37
CA VAL A 131 4.25 -24.60 0.53
C VAL A 131 5.27 -23.85 -0.32
N PRO A 132 5.28 -22.52 -0.33
CA PRO A 132 6.27 -21.76 -1.07
C PRO A 132 7.64 -21.86 -0.38
N THR A 133 8.72 -21.65 -1.14
CA THR A 133 10.06 -21.55 -0.57
C THR A 133 10.14 -20.31 0.34
N PRO A 134 10.43 -20.48 1.64
CA PRO A 134 10.51 -19.34 2.55
C PRO A 134 11.73 -18.49 2.24
N ALA A 135 11.55 -17.17 2.24
CA ALA A 135 12.64 -16.22 2.15
C ALA A 135 13.29 -15.99 3.53
N PRO A 136 14.57 -15.60 3.58
CA PRO A 136 15.13 -15.06 4.81
C PRO A 136 14.28 -13.87 5.31
N PRO A 137 14.07 -13.76 6.65
CA PRO A 137 13.30 -12.66 7.19
C PRO A 137 13.94 -11.32 6.78
N PRO A 138 13.13 -10.35 6.33
CA PRO A 138 13.67 -9.04 5.98
C PRO A 138 14.25 -8.33 7.20
N PRO A 139 15.23 -7.43 7.02
CA PRO A 139 15.71 -6.59 8.12
C PRO A 139 14.54 -5.85 8.78
N ARG A 140 14.60 -5.74 10.11
CA ARG A 140 13.59 -4.98 10.86
C ARG A 140 13.62 -3.52 10.41
N ALA A 141 12.53 -3.03 9.86
CA ALA A 141 12.42 -1.64 9.47
C ALA A 141 12.33 -0.71 10.71
N ALA A 142 12.95 0.46 10.62
CA ALA A 142 12.81 1.48 11.66
C ALA A 142 11.34 1.94 11.75
N PRO A 143 10.81 2.22 12.94
CA PRO A 143 9.45 2.72 13.10
C PRO A 143 9.24 4.02 12.33
N LEU A 144 8.07 4.20 11.75
CA LEU A 144 7.61 5.47 11.20
C LEU A 144 6.77 6.22 12.25
N PRO A 145 6.72 7.58 12.17
CA PRO A 145 5.80 8.35 12.99
C PRO A 145 4.35 7.85 12.84
N PRO A 146 3.55 7.91 13.92
CA PRO A 146 2.15 7.52 13.84
C PRO A 146 1.39 8.44 12.86
N LEU A 147 0.48 7.84 12.08
CA LEU A 147 -0.35 8.59 11.15
C LEU A 147 -1.29 9.53 11.89
N PRO A 148 -1.36 10.83 11.54
CA PRO A 148 -2.35 11.72 12.10
C PRO A 148 -3.77 11.27 11.72
N ARG A 149 -4.76 11.65 12.52
CA ARG A 149 -6.17 11.57 12.12
C ARG A 149 -6.47 12.78 11.23
N ILE A 150 -7.27 12.59 10.18
CA ILE A 150 -7.61 13.70 9.26
C ILE A 150 -8.30 14.85 9.98
N GLU A 151 -9.07 14.54 11.03
CA GLU A 151 -9.78 15.51 11.87
C GLU A 151 -8.83 16.32 12.78
N ALA A 152 -7.64 15.79 13.04
CA ALA A 152 -6.62 16.47 13.85
C ALA A 152 -5.74 17.41 13.01
N LEU A 153 -5.85 17.38 11.69
CA LEU A 153 -5.10 18.27 10.80
C LEU A 153 -5.74 19.67 10.77
N PRO A 154 -4.94 20.73 10.57
CA PRO A 154 -5.47 22.06 10.26
C PRO A 154 -6.44 21.99 9.07
N PRO A 155 -7.55 22.77 9.06
CA PRO A 155 -8.60 22.67 8.03
C PRO A 155 -8.07 22.78 6.59
N ALA A 156 -7.13 23.68 6.32
CA ALA A 156 -6.54 23.85 5.00
C ALA A 156 -5.75 22.59 4.57
N LEU A 157 -4.95 22.01 5.47
CA LEU A 157 -4.18 20.80 5.20
C LEU A 157 -5.09 19.59 5.01
N ALA A 158 -6.12 19.44 5.86
CA ALA A 158 -7.14 18.42 5.69
C ALA A 158 -7.87 18.54 4.34
N GLY A 159 -8.12 19.78 3.88
CA GLY A 159 -8.66 20.07 2.54
C GLY A 159 -7.74 19.56 1.43
N THR A 160 -6.43 19.86 1.50
CA THR A 160 -5.43 19.38 0.55
C THR A 160 -5.37 17.85 0.50
N VAL A 161 -5.33 17.18 1.66
CA VAL A 161 -5.33 15.72 1.75
C VAL A 161 -6.59 15.11 1.11
N ARG A 162 -7.77 15.69 1.37
CA ARG A 162 -9.03 15.22 0.74
C ARG A 162 -9.04 15.46 -0.76
N ALA A 163 -8.54 16.59 -1.23
CA ALA A 163 -8.46 16.90 -2.66
C ALA A 163 -7.53 15.93 -3.41
N LEU A 164 -6.39 15.56 -2.81
CA LEU A 164 -5.50 14.53 -3.36
C LEU A 164 -6.17 13.15 -3.35
N ALA A 165 -6.83 12.78 -2.26
CA ALA A 165 -7.56 11.53 -2.17
C ALA A 165 -8.65 11.43 -3.24
N ALA A 166 -9.41 12.49 -3.49
CA ALA A 166 -10.50 12.51 -4.46
C ALA A 166 -10.06 12.30 -5.92
N ARG A 167 -8.76 12.32 -6.20
CA ARG A 167 -8.21 12.02 -7.55
C ARG A 167 -8.15 10.53 -7.85
N HIS A 168 -8.42 9.68 -6.87
CA HIS A 168 -8.39 8.23 -6.98
C HIS A 168 -9.80 7.64 -7.01
N ASP A 169 -10.08 6.76 -7.97
CA ASP A 169 -11.42 6.16 -8.14
C ASP A 169 -11.86 5.31 -6.93
N GLY A 170 -10.93 4.71 -6.20
CA GLY A 170 -11.24 3.85 -5.05
C GLY A 170 -11.56 4.58 -3.74
N THR A 171 -11.54 5.91 -3.73
CA THR A 171 -11.64 6.74 -2.50
C THR A 171 -13.01 7.35 -2.26
N GLY A 172 -14.01 7.06 -3.08
CA GLY A 172 -15.43 7.34 -2.76
C GLY A 172 -15.71 6.97 -1.29
N ASP A 173 -16.77 7.38 -0.67
CA ASP A 173 -17.12 7.05 0.74
C ASP A 173 -16.06 7.48 1.80
N GLY A 174 -15.20 8.43 1.45
CA GLY A 174 -14.25 9.04 2.40
C GLY A 174 -13.02 8.19 2.76
N VAL A 175 -12.60 7.25 1.90
CA VAL A 175 -11.30 6.58 2.07
C VAL A 175 -10.18 7.58 1.82
N ILE A 176 -9.32 7.77 2.81
CA ILE A 176 -8.10 8.58 2.68
C ILE A 176 -6.90 7.65 2.58
N PRO A 177 -6.17 7.63 1.45
CA PRO A 177 -4.92 6.90 1.34
C PRO A 177 -3.93 7.34 2.42
N SER A 178 -3.40 6.38 3.18
CA SER A 178 -2.50 6.68 4.31
C SER A 178 -1.20 7.37 3.88
N LEU A 179 -0.81 7.27 2.61
CA LEU A 179 0.31 8.02 2.05
C LEU A 179 0.15 9.53 2.29
N TYR A 180 -1.01 10.10 1.97
CA TYR A 180 -1.22 11.54 2.12
C TYR A 180 -1.26 12.00 3.59
N LEU A 181 -1.70 11.13 4.49
CA LEU A 181 -1.61 11.39 5.93
C LEU A 181 -0.16 11.31 6.43
N ALA A 182 0.64 10.39 5.88
CA ALA A 182 2.06 10.27 6.23
C ALA A 182 2.88 11.47 5.72
N LEU A 183 2.46 12.09 4.61
CA LEU A 183 3.08 13.30 4.07
C LEU A 183 2.59 14.60 4.75
N ALA A 184 1.62 14.54 5.66
CA ALA A 184 1.09 15.72 6.35
C ALA A 184 2.13 16.58 7.11
N PRO A 185 3.25 16.03 7.63
CA PRO A 185 4.34 16.85 8.18
C PRO A 185 4.96 17.83 7.19
N TRP A 186 4.78 17.62 5.89
CA TRP A 186 5.28 18.49 4.80
C TRP A 186 4.13 19.05 3.96
N PRO A 187 3.39 20.05 4.46
CA PRO A 187 2.22 20.62 3.75
C PRO A 187 2.56 21.17 2.36
N GLY A 188 3.75 21.80 2.23
CA GLY A 188 4.23 22.30 0.94
C GLY A 188 4.48 21.18 -0.08
N LEU A 189 5.02 20.06 0.36
CA LEU A 189 5.16 18.87 -0.51
C LEU A 189 3.79 18.36 -0.97
N LEU A 190 2.82 18.20 -0.07
CA LEU A 190 1.45 17.80 -0.45
C LEU A 190 0.83 18.74 -1.48
N ALA A 191 1.03 20.07 -1.30
CA ALA A 191 0.54 21.06 -2.24
C ALA A 191 1.25 21.00 -3.61
N ALA A 192 2.54 20.63 -3.63
CA ALA A 192 3.34 20.53 -4.84
C ALA A 192 3.10 19.20 -5.63
N LEU A 193 2.56 18.15 -5.01
CA LEU A 193 2.39 16.85 -5.67
C LEU A 193 1.65 16.92 -7.01
N PRO A 194 0.53 17.69 -7.18
CA PRO A 194 -0.15 17.79 -8.46
C PRO A 194 0.74 18.30 -9.60
N ASP A 195 1.63 19.26 -9.30
CA ASP A 195 2.55 19.80 -10.30
C ASP A 195 3.75 18.87 -10.53
N TRP A 196 4.26 18.25 -9.46
CA TRP A 196 5.43 17.40 -9.53
C TRP A 196 5.16 16.07 -10.23
N LEU A 197 3.99 15.50 -9.99
CA LEU A 197 3.53 14.25 -10.53
C LEU A 197 2.42 14.44 -11.59
N GLY A 198 2.29 15.65 -12.15
CA GLY A 198 1.19 16.10 -12.99
C GLY A 198 0.58 15.05 -13.91
N PRO A 199 1.37 14.39 -14.79
CA PRO A 199 0.84 13.37 -15.69
C PRO A 199 0.14 12.20 -14.98
N LEU A 200 0.56 11.86 -13.74
CA LEU A 200 -0.02 10.76 -12.97
C LEU A 200 -1.39 11.09 -12.39
N TYR A 201 -1.73 12.38 -12.28
CA TYR A 201 -3.04 12.82 -11.81
C TYR A 201 -4.02 13.10 -12.95
N GLU A 202 -3.59 12.90 -14.21
CA GLU A 202 -4.50 12.88 -15.34
C GLU A 202 -5.36 11.60 -15.29
N PRO A 203 -6.70 11.70 -15.26
CA PRO A 203 -7.56 10.54 -15.02
C PRO A 203 -7.32 9.37 -15.99
N GLU A 204 -7.10 9.68 -17.29
CA GLU A 204 -6.84 8.67 -18.30
C GLU A 204 -5.46 7.98 -18.11
N VAL A 205 -4.45 8.75 -17.69
CA VAL A 205 -3.11 8.21 -17.42
C VAL A 205 -3.18 7.28 -16.21
N LEU A 206 -3.75 7.75 -15.10
CA LEU A 206 -3.89 6.97 -13.88
C LEU A 206 -4.69 5.67 -14.13
N ARG A 207 -5.79 5.75 -14.89
CA ARG A 207 -6.60 4.58 -15.24
C ARG A 207 -5.82 3.56 -16.07
N ARG A 208 -5.04 3.99 -17.07
CA ARG A 208 -4.18 3.07 -17.84
C ARG A 208 -3.13 2.39 -16.97
N MET A 209 -2.50 3.14 -16.07
CA MET A 209 -1.49 2.59 -15.18
C MET A 209 -2.12 1.61 -14.18
N ARG A 210 -3.25 1.96 -13.59
CA ARG A 210 -4.04 1.04 -12.76
C ARG A 210 -4.34 -0.27 -13.48
N THR A 211 -4.82 -0.20 -14.71
CA THR A 211 -5.11 -1.40 -15.52
C THR A 211 -3.88 -2.28 -15.67
N ARG A 212 -2.72 -1.72 -15.98
CA ARG A 212 -1.46 -2.47 -16.09
C ARG A 212 -1.06 -3.11 -14.76
N VAL A 213 -1.15 -2.36 -13.67
CA VAL A 213 -0.82 -2.87 -12.32
C VAL A 213 -1.76 -4.02 -11.95
N VAL A 214 -3.08 -3.88 -12.18
CA VAL A 214 -4.06 -4.94 -11.90
C VAL A 214 -3.77 -6.18 -12.74
N GLN A 215 -3.56 -6.05 -14.05
CA GLN A 215 -3.24 -7.18 -14.93
C GLN A 215 -1.95 -7.89 -14.51
N SER A 216 -0.90 -7.13 -14.19
CA SER A 216 0.35 -7.70 -13.69
C SER A 216 0.16 -8.40 -12.34
N ALA A 217 -0.59 -7.79 -11.42
CA ALA A 217 -0.87 -8.39 -10.13
C ALA A 217 -1.69 -9.69 -10.25
N GLU A 218 -2.65 -9.74 -11.16
CA GLU A 218 -3.43 -10.95 -11.43
C GLU A 218 -2.57 -12.07 -12.06
N ALA A 219 -1.68 -11.72 -12.98
CA ALA A 219 -0.74 -12.67 -13.56
C ALA A 219 0.24 -13.24 -12.51
N GLU A 220 0.80 -12.38 -11.66
CA GLU A 220 1.67 -12.81 -10.55
C GLU A 220 0.90 -13.67 -9.54
N ALA A 221 -0.28 -13.22 -9.14
CA ALA A 221 -1.13 -13.92 -8.19
C ALA A 221 -1.53 -15.30 -8.71
N GLN A 222 -1.82 -15.46 -10.00
CA GLN A 222 -2.19 -16.74 -10.60
C GLN A 222 -1.10 -17.80 -10.38
N SER A 223 0.17 -17.43 -10.54
CA SER A 223 1.30 -18.35 -10.32
C SER A 223 1.53 -18.68 -8.83
N LEU A 224 1.00 -17.85 -7.93
CA LEU A 224 1.20 -17.91 -6.49
C LEU A 224 -0.02 -18.42 -5.71
N LEU A 225 -1.14 -18.67 -6.40
CA LEU A 225 -2.38 -19.18 -5.78
C LEU A 225 -2.15 -20.41 -4.89
N PRO A 226 -1.34 -21.41 -5.28
CA PRO A 226 -1.09 -22.57 -4.43
C PRO A 226 -0.44 -22.22 -3.08
N ALA A 227 0.27 -21.07 -2.99
CA ALA A 227 0.90 -20.61 -1.75
C ALA A 227 -0.08 -19.97 -0.77
N CYS A 228 -1.31 -19.66 -1.20
CA CYS A 228 -2.38 -19.21 -0.31
C CYS A 228 -3.08 -20.43 0.31
N SER A 229 -3.20 -20.46 1.63
CA SER A 229 -3.92 -21.52 2.33
C SER A 229 -5.40 -21.58 1.93
N PRO A 230 -6.02 -22.77 1.91
CA PRO A 230 -7.45 -22.90 1.69
C PRO A 230 -8.26 -22.05 2.69
N THR A 231 -9.37 -21.53 2.22
CA THR A 231 -10.22 -20.62 3.01
C THR A 231 -11.29 -21.38 3.76
N SER A 232 -11.61 -20.91 4.97
CA SER A 232 -12.80 -21.36 5.71
C SER A 232 -14.04 -20.52 5.36
N SER A 233 -15.22 -20.99 5.70
CA SER A 233 -16.48 -20.26 5.54
C SER A 233 -16.50 -18.95 6.36
N GLY A 234 -17.06 -17.88 5.84
CA GLY A 234 -17.14 -16.57 6.51
C GLY A 234 -16.58 -15.41 5.70
N VAL A 235 -16.12 -15.70 4.49
CA VAL A 235 -15.35 -14.84 3.63
C VAL A 235 -16.17 -13.79 2.87
N ALA A 236 -17.50 -13.91 2.83
CA ALA A 236 -18.36 -13.01 2.06
C ALA A 236 -18.23 -11.53 2.49
N ALA A 237 -17.99 -11.28 3.77
CA ALA A 237 -17.82 -9.93 4.31
C ALA A 237 -16.53 -9.23 3.82
N MET A 238 -15.50 -10.00 3.44
CA MET A 238 -14.20 -9.45 3.03
C MET A 238 -14.14 -9.13 1.53
N ARG A 239 -14.92 -9.83 0.70
CA ARG A 239 -14.84 -9.71 -0.76
C ARG A 239 -14.98 -8.28 -1.27
N PRO A 240 -15.95 -7.45 -0.82
CA PRO A 240 -16.04 -6.06 -1.27
C PRO A 240 -14.78 -5.24 -0.98
N ALA A 241 -14.16 -5.46 0.19
CA ALA A 241 -12.91 -4.81 0.56
C ALA A 241 -11.76 -5.28 -0.34
N LEU A 242 -11.60 -6.59 -0.56
CA LEU A 242 -10.58 -7.13 -1.45
C LEU A 242 -10.72 -6.57 -2.88
N ASP A 243 -11.92 -6.60 -3.43
CA ASP A 243 -12.19 -6.06 -4.78
C ASP A 243 -11.83 -4.58 -4.86
N ARG A 244 -12.28 -3.76 -3.91
CA ARG A 244 -11.98 -2.33 -3.87
C ARG A 244 -10.49 -2.06 -3.77
N PHE A 245 -9.81 -2.70 -2.82
CA PHE A 245 -8.39 -2.44 -2.58
C PHE A 245 -7.48 -3.00 -3.66
N THR A 246 -7.77 -4.18 -4.23
CA THR A 246 -6.91 -4.79 -5.25
C THR A 246 -7.18 -4.28 -6.67
N ARG A 247 -8.34 -3.70 -6.94
CA ARG A 247 -8.69 -3.20 -8.28
C ARG A 247 -8.65 -1.68 -8.41
N LEU A 248 -8.73 -0.94 -7.30
CA LEU A 248 -8.81 0.52 -7.31
C LEU A 248 -7.75 1.17 -6.41
N VAL A 249 -7.85 1.04 -5.09
CA VAL A 249 -7.08 1.87 -4.15
C VAL A 249 -5.58 1.62 -4.25
N ILE A 250 -5.13 0.37 -4.11
CA ILE A 250 -3.70 0.04 -4.14
C ILE A 250 -3.10 0.24 -5.53
N PRO A 251 -3.76 -0.20 -6.64
CA PRO A 251 -3.23 0.03 -7.98
C PRO A 251 -3.09 1.49 -8.37
N ASP A 252 -3.94 2.39 -7.87
CA ASP A 252 -3.80 3.83 -8.08
C ASP A 252 -2.62 4.42 -7.30
N LEU A 253 -2.33 3.89 -6.10
CA LEU A 253 -1.25 4.38 -5.25
C LEU A 253 0.13 3.89 -5.68
N ILE A 254 0.25 2.72 -6.28
CA ILE A 254 1.54 2.16 -6.70
C ILE A 254 2.30 3.12 -7.63
N PRO A 255 1.72 3.64 -8.74
CA PRO A 255 2.40 4.60 -9.59
C PRO A 255 2.82 5.86 -8.85
N ILE A 256 1.96 6.40 -7.99
CA ILE A 256 2.26 7.61 -7.19
C ILE A 256 3.44 7.35 -6.24
N CYS A 257 3.43 6.23 -5.52
CA CYS A 257 4.52 5.87 -4.61
C CYS A 257 5.85 5.65 -5.36
N LEU A 258 5.81 4.93 -6.48
CA LEU A 258 7.00 4.68 -7.31
C LEU A 258 7.57 5.99 -7.88
N ALA A 259 6.69 6.86 -8.39
CA ALA A 259 7.07 8.13 -8.96
C ALA A 259 7.69 9.06 -7.91
N LEU A 260 7.03 9.24 -6.78
CA LEU A 260 7.55 10.09 -5.70
C LEU A 260 8.87 9.54 -5.16
N ASN A 261 8.99 8.22 -4.99
CA ASN A 261 10.25 7.59 -4.60
C ASN A 261 11.36 7.79 -5.65
N GLY A 262 11.00 7.77 -6.94
CA GLY A 262 11.94 7.90 -8.05
C GLY A 262 12.47 9.32 -8.29
N ILE A 263 11.74 10.36 -7.86
CA ILE A 263 12.18 11.76 -7.98
C ILE A 263 12.89 12.29 -6.74
N LEU A 264 13.01 11.46 -5.68
CA LEU A 264 13.81 11.84 -4.51
C LEU A 264 15.26 12.08 -4.91
N PRO A 265 15.92 13.14 -4.38
CA PRO A 265 17.32 13.37 -4.67
C PRO A 265 18.18 12.22 -4.15
N ALA A 266 19.23 11.89 -4.91
CA ALA A 266 20.21 10.94 -4.43
C ALA A 266 20.82 11.39 -3.10
N ALA A 267 21.05 10.42 -2.20
CA ALA A 267 21.65 10.66 -0.89
C ALA A 267 23.06 11.22 -0.98
#